data_cffdf0e3c6c28013c18aa0c56499ca25
#
_entry.id   cffdf0e3c6c28013c18aa0c56499ca25
#
_cell.length_a   1.000
_cell.length_b   1.000
_cell.length_c   1.000
_cell.angle_alpha   90.00
_cell.angle_beta   90.00
_cell.angle_gamma   90.00
#
_symmetry.space_group_name_H-M   'P 1'
#
loop_
_entity.id
_entity.type
_entity.pdbx_description
1 polymer ?
#
loop_
_entity_poly.entity_id
_entity_poly.type
_entity_poly.pdbx_seq_one_letter_code
_entity_poly.pdbx_strand_id
1 'polypeptide(L)'
;MDNQWATKAAGGGMAEVKLGQLAQDHASSQAVKDFARRMIEDHTNANNQLQQIAGGKGITLPGDMDAKDRETYNHLASLNGPAFDRAYMEDMVKDHREDIAEFKREASSGSDPALKHFAAMTLPTLEQHLQLAESTLRANSTK
;
A
#
# COMPACT_ATOMS: atom_id res chain seq x y z
N MET A 1 3.61 -20.42 3.97
CA MET A 1 3.73 -19.25 4.85
C MET A 1 4.34 -18.08 4.13
N ASP A 2 5.61 -18.16 3.71
CA ASP A 2 6.22 -17.05 2.93
C ASP A 2 5.50 -16.80 1.62
N ASN A 3 5.01 -17.82 0.94
CA ASN A 3 4.29 -17.68 -0.32
C ASN A 3 2.96 -16.93 -0.11
N GLN A 4 2.27 -17.20 0.98
CA GLN A 4 1.02 -16.50 1.32
C GLN A 4 1.29 -15.03 1.62
N TRP A 5 2.37 -14.77 2.36
CA TRP A 5 2.78 -13.41 2.67
C TRP A 5 3.11 -12.65 1.38
N ALA A 6 3.90 -13.27 0.49
CA ALA A 6 4.29 -12.65 -0.78
C ALA A 6 3.08 -12.35 -1.66
N THR A 7 2.12 -13.29 -1.72
CA THR A 7 0.88 -13.12 -2.48
C THR A 7 0.07 -11.93 -1.95
N LYS A 8 -0.08 -11.86 -0.63
CA LYS A 8 -0.82 -10.77 0.01
C LYS A 8 -0.10 -9.42 -0.18
N ALA A 9 1.22 -9.41 -0.02
CA ALA A 9 2.02 -8.20 -0.20
C ALA A 9 1.93 -7.68 -1.64
N ALA A 10 1.98 -8.57 -2.62
CA ALA A 10 1.87 -8.20 -4.03
C ALA A 10 0.50 -7.62 -4.36
N GLY A 11 -0.57 -8.28 -3.91
CA GLY A 11 -1.94 -7.80 -4.13
C GLY A 11 -2.19 -6.45 -3.49
N GLY A 12 -1.73 -6.30 -2.24
CA GLY A 12 -1.85 -5.03 -1.50
C GLY A 12 -1.06 -3.91 -2.15
N GLY A 13 0.15 -4.22 -2.64
CA GLY A 13 0.98 -3.23 -3.33
C GLY A 13 0.34 -2.75 -4.63
N MET A 14 -0.27 -3.65 -5.38
CA MET A 14 -1.01 -3.28 -6.60
C MET A 14 -2.23 -2.42 -6.28
N ALA A 15 -2.93 -2.74 -5.18
CA ALA A 15 -4.07 -1.95 -4.72
C ALA A 15 -3.63 -0.52 -4.39
N GLU A 16 -2.49 -0.36 -3.69
CA GLU A 16 -1.98 0.95 -3.32
C GLU A 16 -1.67 1.81 -4.56
N VAL A 17 -1.09 1.21 -5.60
CA VAL A 17 -0.81 1.92 -6.85
C VAL A 17 -2.10 2.37 -7.52
N LYS A 18 -3.09 1.49 -7.63
CA LYS A 18 -4.37 1.81 -8.27
C LYS A 18 -5.17 2.83 -7.49
N LEU A 19 -5.18 2.73 -6.16
CA LEU A 19 -5.84 3.72 -5.30
C LEU A 19 -5.15 5.08 -5.40
N GLY A 20 -3.82 5.08 -5.51
CA GLY A 20 -3.07 6.31 -5.71
C GLY A 20 -3.42 6.98 -7.03
N GLN A 21 -3.55 6.20 -8.09
CA GLN A 21 -3.97 6.71 -9.41
C GLN A 21 -5.39 7.29 -9.35
N LEU A 22 -6.29 6.59 -8.65
CA LEU A 22 -7.65 7.06 -8.44
C LEU A 22 -7.65 8.41 -7.71
N ALA A 23 -6.78 8.58 -6.71
CA ALA A 23 -6.67 9.82 -5.95
C ALA A 23 -6.24 11.00 -6.82
N GLN A 24 -5.43 10.78 -7.85
CA GLN A 24 -5.05 11.86 -8.76
C GLN A 24 -6.27 12.49 -9.44
N ASP A 25 -7.31 11.67 -9.72
CA ASP A 25 -8.51 12.11 -10.41
C ASP A 25 -9.61 12.58 -9.47
N HIS A 26 -9.72 12.00 -8.28
CA HIS A 26 -10.87 12.20 -7.38
C HIS A 26 -10.58 13.13 -6.19
N ALA A 27 -9.33 13.25 -5.77
CA ALA A 27 -8.99 14.08 -4.61
C ALA A 27 -9.09 15.56 -4.94
N SER A 28 -9.46 16.36 -3.95
CA SER A 28 -9.46 17.82 -4.07
C SER A 28 -8.24 18.45 -3.42
N SER A 29 -7.69 17.83 -2.37
CA SER A 29 -6.55 18.34 -1.61
C SER A 29 -5.24 18.07 -2.35
N GLN A 30 -4.40 19.08 -2.51
CA GLN A 30 -3.09 18.90 -3.11
C GLN A 30 -2.21 17.99 -2.24
N ALA A 31 -2.32 18.11 -0.92
CA ALA A 31 -1.57 17.25 0.00
C ALA A 31 -1.93 15.77 -0.18
N VAL A 32 -3.21 15.47 -0.41
CA VAL A 32 -3.66 14.10 -0.68
C VAL A 32 -3.12 13.60 -2.01
N LYS A 33 -3.15 14.43 -3.05
CA LYS A 33 -2.59 14.07 -4.36
C LYS A 33 -1.10 13.81 -4.28
N ASP A 34 -0.37 14.62 -3.51
CA ASP A 34 1.08 14.44 -3.32
C ASP A 34 1.39 13.15 -2.56
N PHE A 35 0.61 12.86 -1.52
CA PHE A 35 0.72 11.59 -0.79
C PHE A 35 0.49 10.41 -1.75
N ALA A 36 -0.58 10.48 -2.54
CA ALA A 36 -0.94 9.42 -3.48
C ALA A 36 0.15 9.20 -4.54
N ARG A 37 0.78 10.26 -5.02
CA ARG A 37 1.89 10.15 -5.96
C ARG A 37 3.04 9.36 -5.35
N ARG A 38 3.33 9.61 -4.09
CA ARG A 38 4.35 8.87 -3.36
C ARG A 38 4.00 7.39 -3.22
N MET A 39 2.72 7.09 -3.00
CA MET A 39 2.25 5.69 -2.95
C MET A 39 2.49 4.99 -4.29
N ILE A 40 2.18 5.67 -5.40
CA ILE A 40 2.39 5.11 -6.73
C ILE A 40 3.87 4.79 -6.95
N GLU A 41 4.75 5.73 -6.66
CA GLU A 41 6.19 5.56 -6.89
C GLU A 41 6.77 4.46 -6.02
N ASP A 42 6.55 4.53 -4.71
CA ASP A 42 7.18 3.62 -3.76
C ASP A 42 6.64 2.20 -3.88
N HIS A 43 5.32 2.05 -4.05
CA HIS A 43 4.71 0.72 -4.19
C HIS A 43 5.02 0.09 -5.54
N THR A 44 5.16 0.89 -6.61
CA THR A 44 5.60 0.36 -7.90
C THR A 44 7.01 -0.22 -7.79
N ASN A 45 7.91 0.50 -7.14
CA ASN A 45 9.28 0.02 -6.91
C ASN A 45 9.30 -1.25 -6.07
N ALA A 46 8.54 -1.27 -4.97
CA ALA A 46 8.46 -2.44 -4.11
C ALA A 46 7.86 -3.64 -4.85
N ASN A 47 6.82 -3.42 -5.64
CA ASN A 47 6.19 -4.48 -6.41
C ASN A 47 7.16 -5.10 -7.43
N ASN A 48 7.97 -4.27 -8.10
CA ASN A 48 8.97 -4.75 -9.05
C ASN A 48 10.04 -5.60 -8.35
N GLN A 49 10.49 -5.19 -7.18
CA GLN A 49 11.45 -5.95 -6.39
C GLN A 49 10.87 -7.31 -5.96
N LEU A 50 9.63 -7.30 -5.50
CA LEU A 50 8.96 -8.53 -5.07
C LEU A 50 8.75 -9.48 -6.24
N GLN A 51 8.39 -8.98 -7.42
CA GLN A 51 8.24 -9.78 -8.63
C GLN A 51 9.57 -10.46 -9.02
N GLN A 52 10.68 -9.74 -8.92
CA GLN A 52 12.00 -10.31 -9.22
C GLN A 52 12.34 -11.44 -8.25
N ILE A 53 12.10 -11.23 -6.96
CA ILE A 53 12.35 -12.27 -5.94
C ILE A 53 11.48 -13.49 -6.20
N ALA A 54 10.19 -13.30 -6.41
CA ALA A 54 9.23 -14.37 -6.64
C ALA A 54 9.56 -15.15 -7.92
N GLY A 55 9.95 -14.45 -8.98
CA GLY A 55 10.32 -15.07 -10.26
C GLY A 55 11.50 -16.03 -10.12
N GLY A 56 12.49 -15.65 -9.31
CA GLY A 56 13.65 -16.51 -9.05
C GLY A 56 13.35 -17.72 -8.19
N LYS A 57 12.19 -17.78 -7.55
CA LYS A 57 11.79 -18.85 -6.63
C LYS A 57 10.61 -19.67 -7.13
N GLY A 58 10.11 -19.36 -8.32
CA GLY A 58 8.94 -20.06 -8.86
C GLY A 58 7.65 -19.73 -8.13
N ILE A 59 7.59 -18.62 -7.41
CA ILE A 59 6.37 -18.16 -6.74
C ILE A 59 5.54 -17.37 -7.74
N THR A 60 4.27 -17.77 -7.92
CA THR A 60 3.34 -17.04 -8.78
C THR A 60 2.62 -15.98 -7.95
N LEU A 61 2.78 -14.72 -8.34
CA LEU A 61 2.10 -13.61 -7.68
C LEU A 61 0.79 -13.29 -8.41
N PRO A 62 -0.21 -12.72 -7.70
CA PRO A 62 -1.46 -12.33 -8.36
C PRO A 62 -1.21 -11.18 -9.35
N GLY A 63 -2.04 -11.12 -10.37
CA GLY A 63 -1.95 -10.07 -11.38
C GLY A 63 -2.79 -8.83 -11.05
N ASP A 64 -3.51 -8.84 -9.93
CA ASP A 64 -4.40 -7.75 -9.55
C ASP A 64 -4.65 -7.82 -8.03
N MET A 65 -5.31 -6.78 -7.50
CA MET A 65 -5.71 -6.73 -6.11
C MET A 65 -6.75 -7.81 -5.79
N ASP A 66 -6.86 -8.17 -4.51
CA ASP A 66 -7.84 -9.17 -4.09
C ASP A 66 -9.27 -8.57 -4.03
N ALA A 67 -10.24 -9.41 -3.68
CA ALA A 67 -11.66 -9.02 -3.64
C ALA A 67 -11.94 -7.92 -2.61
N LYS A 68 -11.28 -7.99 -1.44
CA LYS A 68 -11.47 -6.99 -0.38
C LYS A 68 -10.95 -5.62 -0.84
N ASP A 69 -9.78 -5.60 -1.45
CA ASP A 69 -9.19 -4.37 -1.97
C ASP A 69 -10.02 -3.81 -3.12
N ARG A 70 -10.60 -4.69 -3.93
CA ARG A 70 -11.50 -4.28 -5.02
C ARG A 70 -12.76 -3.59 -4.47
N GLU A 71 -13.30 -4.08 -3.38
CA GLU A 71 -14.45 -3.44 -2.73
C GLU A 71 -14.09 -2.02 -2.26
N THR A 72 -12.93 -1.89 -1.62
CA THR A 72 -12.42 -0.59 -1.18
C THR A 72 -12.24 0.36 -2.37
N TYR A 73 -11.63 -0.14 -3.45
CA TYR A 73 -11.44 0.64 -4.67
C TYR A 73 -12.78 1.13 -5.22
N ASN A 74 -13.76 0.25 -5.34
CA ASN A 74 -15.07 0.60 -5.88
C ASN A 74 -15.79 1.62 -5.02
N HIS A 75 -15.67 1.48 -3.69
CA HIS A 75 -16.25 2.45 -2.76
C HIS A 75 -15.62 3.84 -2.95
N LEU A 76 -14.29 3.90 -2.97
CA LEU A 76 -13.57 5.17 -3.13
C LEU A 76 -13.82 5.78 -4.51
N ALA A 77 -13.97 4.95 -5.54
CA ALA A 77 -14.28 5.45 -6.90
C ALA A 77 -15.63 6.15 -6.97
N SER A 78 -16.52 5.87 -6.03
CA SER A 78 -17.84 6.53 -5.97
C SER A 78 -17.79 7.90 -5.28
N LEU A 79 -16.64 8.27 -4.69
CA LEU A 79 -16.48 9.51 -3.94
C LEU A 79 -15.64 10.52 -4.72
N ASN A 80 -15.83 11.79 -4.42
CA ASN A 80 -15.05 12.89 -5.01
C ASN A 80 -14.84 13.98 -3.97
N GLY A 81 -13.81 14.82 -4.20
CA GLY A 81 -13.57 15.99 -3.39
C GLY A 81 -13.22 15.67 -1.96
N PRO A 82 -13.67 16.51 -1.00
CA PRO A 82 -13.32 16.28 0.42
C PRO A 82 -13.76 14.93 0.97
N ALA A 83 -14.89 14.39 0.51
CA ALA A 83 -15.35 13.07 0.93
C ALA A 83 -14.38 11.97 0.49
N PHE A 84 -13.86 12.07 -0.74
CA PHE A 84 -12.82 11.16 -1.21
C PHE A 84 -11.55 11.31 -0.38
N ASP A 85 -11.09 12.55 -0.20
CA ASP A 85 -9.86 12.84 0.54
C ASP A 85 -9.86 12.16 1.91
N ARG A 86 -10.94 12.33 2.65
CA ARG A 86 -11.07 11.78 4.00
C ARG A 86 -11.09 10.26 3.99
N ALA A 87 -11.93 9.66 3.15
CA ALA A 87 -12.06 8.21 3.09
C ALA A 87 -10.76 7.55 2.63
N TYR A 88 -10.09 8.12 1.63
CA TYR A 88 -8.83 7.60 1.14
C TYR A 88 -7.74 7.67 2.23
N MET A 89 -7.61 8.81 2.91
CA MET A 89 -6.58 8.96 3.94
C MET A 89 -6.85 8.07 5.16
N GLU A 90 -8.11 7.90 5.56
CA GLU A 90 -8.47 6.97 6.64
C GLU A 90 -8.10 5.53 6.26
N ASP A 91 -8.37 5.15 5.02
CA ASP A 91 -8.00 3.83 4.49
C ASP A 91 -6.48 3.64 4.47
N MET A 92 -5.75 4.67 4.06
CA MET A 92 -4.28 4.61 4.02
C MET A 92 -3.67 4.44 5.41
N VAL A 93 -4.20 5.12 6.42
CA VAL A 93 -3.73 4.95 7.80
C VAL A 93 -3.97 3.52 8.27
N LYS A 94 -5.17 3.01 8.05
CA LYS A 94 -5.54 1.65 8.45
C LYS A 94 -4.68 0.60 7.76
N ASP A 95 -4.57 0.69 6.43
CA ASP A 95 -3.83 -0.28 5.62
C ASP A 95 -2.35 -0.29 5.99
N HIS A 96 -1.75 0.89 6.18
CA HIS A 96 -0.33 0.95 6.51
C HIS A 96 -0.04 0.38 7.90
N ARG A 97 -0.95 0.55 8.86
CA ARG A 97 -0.79 -0.08 10.18
C ARG A 97 -0.80 -1.60 10.07
N GLU A 98 -1.72 -2.13 9.27
CA GLU A 98 -1.82 -3.58 9.04
C GLU A 98 -0.58 -4.08 8.28
N ASP A 99 -0.16 -3.39 7.23
CA ASP A 99 1.00 -3.77 6.42
C ASP A 99 2.29 -3.76 7.24
N ILE A 100 2.48 -2.75 8.07
CA ILE A 100 3.67 -2.66 8.94
C ILE A 100 3.73 -3.89 9.86
N ALA A 101 2.60 -4.28 10.47
CA ALA A 101 2.55 -5.46 11.34
C ALA A 101 2.92 -6.73 10.56
N GLU A 102 2.38 -6.88 9.35
CA GLU A 102 2.65 -8.04 8.49
C GLU A 102 4.11 -8.09 8.04
N PHE A 103 4.66 -6.94 7.64
CA PHE A 103 6.05 -6.86 7.20
C PHE A 103 7.03 -7.10 8.36
N LYS A 104 6.71 -6.62 9.57
CA LYS A 104 7.51 -6.89 10.76
C LYS A 104 7.55 -8.40 11.05
N ARG A 105 6.41 -9.07 10.94
CA ARG A 105 6.32 -10.50 11.17
C ARG A 105 7.18 -11.27 10.16
N GLU A 106 7.10 -10.92 8.87
CA GLU A 106 7.91 -11.59 7.85
C GLU A 106 9.40 -11.32 8.07
N ALA A 107 9.76 -10.07 8.40
CA ALA A 107 11.15 -9.69 8.63
C ALA A 107 11.78 -10.46 9.80
N SER A 108 10.99 -10.76 10.84
CA SER A 108 11.51 -11.45 12.02
C SER A 108 11.32 -12.97 11.99
N SER A 109 10.22 -13.46 11.41
CA SER A 109 9.85 -14.89 11.50
C SER A 109 9.73 -15.59 10.17
N GLY A 110 9.95 -14.91 9.04
CA GLY A 110 9.90 -15.52 7.73
C GLY A 110 11.00 -16.57 7.57
N SER A 111 10.77 -17.56 6.69
CA SER A 111 11.73 -18.64 6.44
C SER A 111 12.64 -18.35 5.26
N ASP A 112 12.13 -17.65 4.25
CA ASP A 112 12.90 -17.37 3.05
C ASP A 112 13.77 -16.13 3.24
N PRO A 113 15.12 -16.25 3.12
CA PRO A 113 16.01 -15.11 3.37
C PRO A 113 15.76 -13.90 2.49
N ALA A 114 15.44 -14.11 1.21
CA ALA A 114 15.21 -12.99 0.28
C ALA A 114 13.92 -12.24 0.61
N LEU A 115 12.84 -12.94 0.97
CA LEU A 115 11.58 -12.31 1.38
C LEU A 115 11.71 -11.62 2.73
N LYS A 116 12.44 -12.22 3.68
CA LYS A 116 12.75 -11.58 4.96
C LYS A 116 13.49 -10.27 4.75
N HIS A 117 14.50 -10.30 3.89
CA HIS A 117 15.31 -9.11 3.59
C HIS A 117 14.45 -8.03 2.93
N PHE A 118 13.64 -8.40 1.95
CA PHE A 118 12.71 -7.48 1.29
C PHE A 118 11.78 -6.81 2.30
N ALA A 119 11.20 -7.59 3.21
CA ALA A 119 10.30 -7.07 4.25
C ALA A 119 11.04 -6.08 5.15
N ALA A 120 12.25 -6.44 5.61
CA ALA A 120 13.03 -5.58 6.49
C ALA A 120 13.43 -4.27 5.81
N MET A 121 13.79 -4.33 4.52
CA MET A 121 14.23 -3.14 3.78
C MET A 121 13.06 -2.23 3.41
N THR A 122 11.85 -2.77 3.28
CA THR A 122 10.66 -2.00 2.92
C THR A 122 10.01 -1.33 4.14
N LEU A 123 10.20 -1.90 5.34
CA LEU A 123 9.59 -1.39 6.57
C LEU A 123 9.78 0.11 6.80
N PRO A 124 11.00 0.68 6.68
CA PRO A 124 11.18 2.13 6.91
C PRO A 124 10.33 2.98 5.98
N THR A 125 10.16 2.55 4.73
CA THR A 125 9.33 3.26 3.76
C THR A 125 7.86 3.23 4.20
N LEU A 126 7.37 2.07 4.64
CA LEU A 126 5.98 1.94 5.12
C LEU A 126 5.74 2.78 6.37
N GLU A 127 6.73 2.85 7.26
CA GLU A 127 6.63 3.67 8.47
C GLU A 127 6.58 5.16 8.13
N GLN A 128 7.37 5.60 7.14
CA GLN A 128 7.30 6.98 6.64
C GLN A 128 5.95 7.27 6.02
N HIS A 129 5.40 6.33 5.25
CA HIS A 129 4.07 6.46 4.65
C HIS A 129 3.00 6.64 5.74
N LEU A 130 3.07 5.86 6.81
CA LEU A 130 2.11 5.96 7.90
C LEU A 130 2.16 7.33 8.56
N GLN A 131 3.35 7.83 8.87
CA GLN A 131 3.52 9.16 9.46
C GLN A 131 2.94 10.24 8.56
N LEU A 132 3.22 10.15 7.27
CA LEU A 132 2.71 11.11 6.29
C LEU A 132 1.18 11.00 6.15
N ALA A 133 0.65 9.78 6.17
CA ALA A 133 -0.79 9.54 6.09
C ALA A 133 -1.51 10.15 7.30
N GLU A 134 -0.99 9.92 8.50
CA GLU A 134 -1.56 10.47 9.71
C GLU A 134 -1.53 12.00 9.72
N SER A 135 -0.41 12.59 9.30
CA SER A 135 -0.24 14.03 9.16
C SER A 135 -1.23 14.63 8.17
N THR A 136 -1.36 14.02 7.01
CA THR A 136 -2.25 14.48 5.95
C THR A 136 -3.71 14.38 6.38
N LEU A 137 -4.07 13.29 7.05
CA LEU A 137 -5.43 13.09 7.57
C LEU A 137 -5.78 14.17 8.60
N ARG A 138 -4.88 14.46 9.52
CA ARG A 138 -5.09 15.50 10.54
C ARG A 138 -5.28 16.88 9.90
N ALA A 139 -4.46 17.21 8.92
CA ALA A 139 -4.54 18.50 8.21
C ALA A 139 -5.88 18.66 7.50
N ASN A 140 -6.40 17.59 6.90
CA ASN A 140 -7.68 17.63 6.21
C ASN A 140 -8.88 17.62 7.18
N SER A 141 -8.72 17.02 8.35
CA SER A 141 -9.79 16.94 9.36
C SER A 141 -10.06 18.27 10.07
N THR A 142 -9.08 19.18 10.07
CA THR A 142 -9.21 20.50 10.71
C THR A 142 -9.86 21.54 9.82
N LYS A 143 -10.14 21.18 8.60
CA LYS A 143 -10.81 22.05 7.62
C LYS A 143 -12.29 21.70 7.56
#